data_63f36b74c3831907015c837cfb33125f
#
_entry.id   63f36b74c3831907015c837cfb33125f
#
_cell.length_a   1.000
_cell.length_b   1.000
_cell.length_c   1.000
_cell.angle_alpha   90.00
_cell.angle_beta   90.00
_cell.angle_gamma   90.00
#
_symmetry.space_group_name_H-M   'P 1'
#
loop_
_entity.id
_entity.type
_entity.pdbx_description
1 polymer ?
#
loop_
_entity_poly.entity_id
_entity_poly.type
_entity_poly.pdbx_seq_one_letter_code
_entity_poly.pdbx_strand_id
1 'polypeptide(L)'
;VTTTVHMEHPKLLGRTGLIDQPGEKVREALETPGVVIAGTSSETPEKIKGLTEEDYRQVREQAQAILTEADGSRKFPVKVPGKGEPVLREDTTHILILAGASALGRPLEEVCHRLKFAEKILGSQSWILTSELLGRLLEKGYVEPLKKQYPGRKIAVILNQQDLLDEPERVKEKIETQMSVPVFLHSREEREKCIHMILLAAGFSRRFGENKLLYPVKGKPMYLWTMEKLEELQKEGFAHSLVLVSQYEEILKEARRQGLTAVENPHSERGISSSLQIGLKASKRFSCQGREAYYMFFVADQPFLQKKTIGDFLEAFLKSGKKIGCMSYQKTPGNPVIFHESFVPELMELQGDTGGKRVLKRHMEEVFFYEIENLGELEDWDMKKDTGTEK
;
A
#
# COMPACT_ATOMS: atom_id res chain seq x y z
N VAL A 1 16.61 1.65 2.89
CA VAL A 1 16.78 2.75 1.92
C VAL A 1 18.12 3.41 2.17
N THR A 2 18.89 3.68 1.15
CA THR A 2 20.21 4.35 1.21
C THR A 2 20.42 5.18 -0.07
N THR A 3 21.64 5.69 -0.30
CA THR A 3 22.00 6.49 -1.48
C THR A 3 23.39 6.16 -1.98
N THR A 4 23.68 6.44 -3.25
CA THR A 4 25.03 6.47 -3.83
C THR A 4 25.51 7.91 -4.09
N VAL A 5 24.64 8.87 -3.84
CA VAL A 5 24.89 10.32 -3.96
C VAL A 5 24.69 10.99 -2.60
N HIS A 6 23.94 12.09 -2.52
CA HIS A 6 23.55 12.73 -1.27
C HIS A 6 22.04 12.81 -1.21
N MET A 7 21.44 12.19 -0.19
CA MET A 7 20.00 12.16 0.10
C MET A 7 19.67 13.18 1.22
N GLU A 8 18.44 13.69 1.26
CA GLU A 8 17.97 14.51 2.40
C GLU A 8 18.06 13.70 3.70
N HIS A 9 18.42 14.38 4.79
CA HIS A 9 18.51 13.71 6.09
C HIS A 9 17.12 13.26 6.55
N PRO A 10 16.94 12.00 6.98
CA PRO A 10 15.63 11.43 7.33
C PRO A 10 14.82 12.28 8.32
N LYS A 11 15.47 12.95 9.27
CA LYS A 11 14.82 13.84 10.25
C LYS A 11 14.04 14.97 9.60
N LEU A 12 14.49 15.50 8.47
CA LEU A 12 13.79 16.57 7.74
C LEU A 12 12.48 16.08 7.13
N LEU A 13 12.36 14.76 6.94
CA LEU A 13 11.17 14.08 6.41
C LEU A 13 10.30 13.47 7.54
N GLY A 14 10.57 13.83 8.80
CA GLY A 14 9.88 13.23 9.96
C GLY A 14 10.14 11.73 10.11
N ARG A 15 11.27 11.22 9.60
CA ARG A 15 11.64 9.80 9.64
C ARG A 15 12.85 9.57 10.55
N THR A 16 12.89 8.39 11.17
CA THR A 16 14.10 7.91 11.85
C THR A 16 15.01 7.22 10.84
N GLY A 17 16.35 7.41 11.03
CA GLY A 17 17.36 6.75 10.22
C GLY A 17 18.53 6.31 11.08
N LEU A 18 19.19 5.24 10.69
CA LEU A 18 20.44 4.76 11.28
C LEU A 18 21.60 5.43 10.54
N ILE A 19 22.07 6.56 11.09
CA ILE A 19 23.15 7.33 10.50
C ILE A 19 24.43 7.09 11.33
N ASP A 20 25.55 6.86 10.66
CA ASP A 20 26.84 6.49 11.25
C ASP A 20 26.77 5.28 12.18
N GLN A 21 25.82 4.38 11.90
CA GLN A 21 25.74 3.12 12.64
C GLN A 21 26.42 2.01 11.83
N PRO A 22 27.14 1.08 12.51
CA PRO A 22 27.74 -0.06 11.84
C PRO A 22 26.69 -0.93 11.17
N GLY A 23 27.07 -1.61 10.07
CA GLY A 23 26.19 -2.45 9.28
C GLY A 23 25.47 -3.53 10.10
N GLU A 24 26.09 -4.03 11.17
CA GLU A 24 25.50 -4.98 12.12
C GLU A 24 24.21 -4.42 12.77
N LYS A 25 24.24 -3.16 13.25
CA LYS A 25 23.05 -2.52 13.83
C LYS A 25 21.95 -2.28 12.79
N VAL A 26 22.32 -1.98 11.55
CA VAL A 26 21.36 -1.85 10.45
C VAL A 26 20.71 -3.21 10.15
N ARG A 27 21.51 -4.28 10.20
CA ARG A 27 21.05 -5.65 10.02
C ARG A 27 20.10 -6.09 11.14
N GLU A 28 20.44 -5.85 12.40
CA GLU A 28 19.55 -6.10 13.55
C GLU A 28 18.20 -5.41 13.40
N ALA A 29 18.18 -4.16 12.94
CA ALA A 29 16.95 -3.43 12.70
C ALA A 29 16.08 -4.03 11.58
N LEU A 30 16.67 -4.78 10.64
CA LEU A 30 15.96 -5.48 9.57
C LEU A 30 15.33 -6.81 10.01
N GLU A 31 15.62 -7.31 11.22
CA GLU A 31 14.95 -8.49 11.79
C GLU A 31 13.47 -8.20 12.10
N THR A 32 13.14 -6.93 12.32
CA THR A 32 11.75 -6.49 12.46
C THR A 32 11.21 -6.06 11.10
N PRO A 33 10.02 -6.55 10.67
CA PRO A 33 9.41 -6.13 9.41
C PRO A 33 9.24 -4.60 9.35
N GLY A 34 9.71 -3.99 8.26
CA GLY A 34 9.63 -2.55 8.09
C GLY A 34 10.65 -1.97 7.11
N VAL A 35 10.76 -0.66 7.09
CA VAL A 35 11.69 0.09 6.25
C VAL A 35 12.75 0.75 7.12
N VAL A 36 14.00 0.41 6.89
CA VAL A 36 15.17 1.02 7.54
C VAL A 36 15.82 2.02 6.57
N ILE A 37 16.06 3.24 7.01
CA ILE A 37 16.85 4.25 6.28
C ILE A 37 18.24 4.27 6.90
N ALA A 38 19.27 4.04 6.11
CA ALA A 38 20.65 3.96 6.61
C ALA A 38 21.64 4.69 5.71
N GLY A 39 22.67 5.28 6.32
CA GLY A 39 23.71 6.00 5.63
C GLY A 39 24.74 6.57 6.58
N THR A 40 25.65 7.38 6.08
CA THR A 40 26.68 8.09 6.84
C THR A 40 26.45 9.60 6.80
N SER A 41 26.99 10.30 7.78
CA SER A 41 26.94 11.76 7.82
C SER A 41 27.59 12.41 6.59
N SER A 42 27.04 13.53 6.17
CA SER A 42 27.58 14.37 5.10
C SER A 42 28.18 15.65 5.70
N GLU A 43 29.01 16.33 4.94
CA GLU A 43 29.51 17.67 5.27
C GLU A 43 28.36 18.69 5.38
N THR A 44 27.24 18.41 4.73
CA THR A 44 26.01 19.21 4.79
C THR A 44 25.06 18.55 5.81
N PRO A 45 24.74 19.20 6.94
CA PRO A 45 23.93 18.58 8.01
C PRO A 45 22.52 18.13 7.57
N GLU A 46 21.97 18.73 6.52
CA GLU A 46 20.66 18.41 5.97
C GLU A 46 20.70 17.19 5.04
N LYS A 47 21.88 16.59 4.83
CA LYS A 47 22.06 15.46 3.92
C LYS A 47 22.79 14.30 4.58
N ILE A 48 22.63 13.13 3.98
CA ILE A 48 23.40 11.93 4.29
C ILE A 48 24.08 11.40 3.03
N LYS A 49 25.19 10.69 3.21
CA LYS A 49 25.85 9.87 2.22
C LYS A 49 25.39 8.42 2.35
N GLY A 50 25.71 7.59 1.37
CA GLY A 50 25.45 6.15 1.41
C GLY A 50 26.21 5.42 2.50
N LEU A 51 25.86 4.16 2.70
CA LEU A 51 26.62 3.23 3.51
C LEU A 51 28.02 3.02 2.92
N THR A 52 28.99 2.70 3.77
CA THR A 52 30.28 2.20 3.31
C THR A 52 30.09 0.89 2.52
N GLU A 53 31.05 0.52 1.70
CA GLU A 53 30.96 -0.73 0.91
C GLU A 53 30.87 -1.97 1.80
N GLU A 54 31.54 -1.95 2.93
CA GLU A 54 31.53 -3.04 3.92
C GLU A 54 30.16 -3.16 4.60
N ASP A 55 29.62 -2.05 5.13
CA ASP A 55 28.29 -2.02 5.76
C ASP A 55 27.19 -2.38 4.77
N TYR A 56 27.29 -1.91 3.51
CA TYR A 56 26.35 -2.26 2.46
C TYR A 56 26.30 -3.77 2.19
N ARG A 57 27.45 -4.44 2.12
CA ARG A 57 27.48 -5.90 1.91
C ARG A 57 26.78 -6.66 3.03
N GLN A 58 27.02 -6.26 4.29
CA GLN A 58 26.36 -6.87 5.46
C GLN A 58 24.84 -6.69 5.41
N VAL A 59 24.36 -5.49 5.06
CA VAL A 59 22.94 -5.18 4.96
C VAL A 59 22.27 -5.93 3.81
N ARG A 60 22.98 -6.08 2.68
CA ARG A 60 22.46 -6.75 1.49
C ARG A 60 22.07 -8.20 1.73
N GLU A 61 22.80 -8.92 2.56
CA GLU A 61 22.54 -10.33 2.87
C GLU A 61 21.21 -10.54 3.60
N GLN A 62 20.76 -9.55 4.37
CA GLN A 62 19.55 -9.62 5.19
C GLN A 62 18.33 -8.94 4.55
N ALA A 63 18.55 -7.87 3.79
CA ALA A 63 17.46 -7.08 3.24
C ALA A 63 16.76 -7.80 2.09
N GLN A 64 15.43 -7.86 2.13
CA GLN A 64 14.60 -8.37 1.03
C GLN A 64 14.73 -7.51 -0.23
N ALA A 65 14.85 -6.19 -0.05
CA ALA A 65 15.08 -5.24 -1.12
C ALA A 65 15.85 -4.02 -0.59
N ILE A 66 16.75 -3.47 -1.41
CA ILE A 66 17.45 -2.23 -1.13
C ILE A 66 17.06 -1.19 -2.16
N LEU A 67 16.47 -0.08 -1.70
CA LEU A 67 16.21 1.10 -2.52
C LEU A 67 17.35 2.08 -2.36
N THR A 68 17.99 2.44 -3.47
CA THR A 68 19.15 3.33 -3.48
C THR A 68 18.83 4.57 -4.32
N GLU A 69 18.89 5.78 -3.72
CA GLU A 69 18.85 7.02 -4.48
C GLU A 69 20.17 7.19 -5.24
N ALA A 70 20.08 7.16 -6.56
CA ALA A 70 21.24 7.19 -7.45
C ALA A 70 21.42 8.53 -8.18
N ASP A 71 20.42 9.42 -8.09
CA ASP A 71 20.42 10.69 -8.80
C ASP A 71 19.43 11.69 -8.19
N GLY A 72 19.93 12.81 -7.65
CA GLY A 72 19.09 13.85 -7.04
C GLY A 72 18.68 14.92 -8.04
N SER A 73 17.42 15.38 -8.00
CA SER A 73 16.86 16.39 -8.92
C SER A 73 16.89 17.83 -8.41
N ARG A 74 17.44 18.09 -7.22
CA ARG A 74 17.39 19.40 -6.53
C ARG A 74 15.98 19.94 -6.37
N LYS A 75 15.03 19.07 -6.08
CA LYS A 75 13.59 19.38 -5.91
C LYS A 75 12.85 19.76 -7.20
N PHE A 76 13.49 19.70 -8.37
CA PHE A 76 12.79 19.85 -9.64
C PHE A 76 11.97 18.57 -9.93
N PRO A 77 10.76 18.71 -10.49
CA PRO A 77 9.92 17.55 -10.82
C PRO A 77 10.47 16.72 -11.97
N VAL A 78 11.34 17.30 -12.82
CA VAL A 78 11.99 16.61 -13.93
C VAL A 78 13.49 16.94 -13.93
N LYS A 79 14.31 16.01 -14.40
CA LYS A 79 15.75 16.18 -14.55
C LYS A 79 16.24 15.47 -15.82
N VAL A 80 17.34 15.94 -16.37
CA VAL A 80 18.18 15.20 -17.33
C VAL A 80 19.52 14.91 -16.65
N PRO A 81 20.01 13.65 -16.67
CA PRO A 81 21.27 13.29 -16.01
C PRO A 81 22.46 13.99 -16.63
N GLY A 82 23.45 14.29 -15.80
CA GLY A 82 24.72 14.80 -16.25
C GLY A 82 25.73 13.70 -16.58
N LYS A 83 26.95 14.09 -16.91
CA LYS A 83 28.04 13.13 -17.14
C LYS A 83 28.31 12.35 -15.84
N GLY A 84 28.24 11.00 -15.90
CA GLY A 84 28.46 10.12 -14.76
C GLY A 84 27.23 9.91 -13.85
N GLU A 85 26.05 10.36 -14.26
CA GLU A 85 24.78 10.12 -13.55
C GLU A 85 23.83 9.25 -14.39
N PRO A 86 22.97 8.45 -13.77
CA PRO A 86 22.92 8.16 -12.32
C PRO A 86 24.11 7.28 -11.86
N VAL A 87 24.44 7.35 -10.56
CA VAL A 87 25.49 6.51 -9.95
C VAL A 87 24.84 5.22 -9.46
N LEU A 88 24.89 4.18 -10.29
CA LEU A 88 24.29 2.87 -9.97
C LEU A 88 25.34 1.93 -9.36
N ARG A 89 24.88 1.07 -8.46
CA ARG A 89 25.69 -0.04 -7.94
C ARG A 89 25.71 -1.19 -8.96
N GLU A 90 26.78 -1.97 -8.97
CA GLU A 90 26.94 -3.11 -9.88
C GLU A 90 25.84 -4.16 -9.73
N ASP A 91 25.32 -4.34 -8.51
CA ASP A 91 24.28 -5.30 -8.15
C ASP A 91 22.85 -4.76 -8.35
N THR A 92 22.68 -3.54 -8.90
CA THR A 92 21.37 -2.98 -9.24
C THR A 92 20.63 -3.89 -10.22
N THR A 93 19.45 -4.33 -9.89
CA THR A 93 18.60 -5.20 -10.72
C THR A 93 17.50 -4.44 -11.45
N HIS A 94 16.96 -3.41 -10.79
CA HIS A 94 15.85 -2.59 -11.26
C HIS A 94 16.22 -1.12 -11.18
N ILE A 95 15.84 -0.36 -12.20
CA ILE A 95 16.06 1.09 -12.28
C ILE A 95 14.69 1.75 -12.41
N LEU A 96 14.35 2.61 -11.44
CA LEU A 96 13.10 3.38 -11.42
C LEU A 96 13.42 4.84 -11.68
N ILE A 97 12.91 5.39 -12.77
CA ILE A 97 13.07 6.79 -13.15
C ILE A 97 11.83 7.54 -12.68
N LEU A 98 12.01 8.52 -11.79
CA LEU A 98 10.91 9.30 -11.24
C LEU A 98 10.77 10.63 -11.96
N ALA A 99 9.54 10.96 -12.37
CA ALA A 99 9.16 12.27 -12.88
C ALA A 99 7.90 12.76 -12.17
N GLY A 100 7.80 14.06 -11.90
CA GLY A 100 6.63 14.68 -11.26
C GLY A 100 5.62 15.17 -12.30
N ALA A 101 4.35 14.78 -12.16
CA ALA A 101 3.25 15.28 -13.00
C ALA A 101 3.07 16.80 -12.90
N SER A 102 3.49 17.41 -11.78
CA SER A 102 3.51 18.87 -11.58
C SER A 102 4.36 19.64 -12.60
N ALA A 103 5.17 18.95 -13.40
CA ALA A 103 5.93 19.54 -14.50
C ALA A 103 5.08 19.80 -15.75
N LEU A 104 4.01 19.05 -15.94
CA LEU A 104 3.18 19.13 -17.16
C LEU A 104 2.43 20.46 -17.24
N GLY A 105 2.35 21.02 -18.44
CA GLY A 105 1.71 22.31 -18.70
C GLY A 105 2.53 23.53 -18.29
N ARG A 106 3.78 23.35 -17.84
CA ARG A 106 4.65 24.45 -17.39
C ARG A 106 5.87 24.64 -18.30
N PRO A 107 6.48 25.84 -18.29
CA PRO A 107 7.73 26.08 -19.01
C PRO A 107 8.84 25.14 -18.54
N LEU A 108 9.57 24.56 -19.49
CA LEU A 108 10.64 23.59 -19.22
C LEU A 108 11.71 24.14 -18.29
N GLU A 109 12.02 25.43 -18.44
CA GLU A 109 13.01 26.14 -17.61
C GLU A 109 12.66 26.22 -16.13
N GLU A 110 11.36 26.20 -15.80
CA GLU A 110 10.87 26.22 -14.42
C GLU A 110 10.86 24.84 -13.75
N VAL A 111 10.78 23.77 -14.54
CA VAL A 111 10.48 22.43 -14.04
C VAL A 111 11.58 21.42 -14.27
N CYS A 112 12.62 21.75 -15.05
CA CYS A 112 13.67 20.81 -15.44
C CYS A 112 15.03 21.18 -14.86
N HIS A 113 15.58 20.32 -14.01
CA HIS A 113 16.98 20.44 -13.60
C HIS A 113 17.90 20.10 -14.76
N ARG A 114 18.89 20.98 -15.03
CA ARG A 114 19.84 20.90 -16.17
C ARG A 114 19.18 21.18 -17.52
N LEU A 115 18.51 22.26 -17.63
CA LEU A 115 17.83 22.76 -18.83
C LEU A 115 18.65 22.58 -20.11
N LYS A 116 19.95 22.94 -20.11
CA LYS A 116 20.83 22.83 -21.29
C LYS A 116 20.93 21.42 -21.87
N PHE A 117 20.79 20.38 -21.05
CA PHE A 117 20.76 19.00 -21.53
C PHE A 117 19.39 18.65 -22.11
N ALA A 118 18.31 19.14 -21.50
CA ALA A 118 16.96 18.97 -22.00
C ALA A 118 16.78 19.65 -23.38
N GLU A 119 17.31 20.87 -23.54
CA GLU A 119 17.30 21.62 -24.81
C GLU A 119 18.02 20.86 -25.94
N LYS A 120 19.13 20.17 -25.65
CA LYS A 120 19.83 19.34 -26.64
C LYS A 120 18.99 18.17 -27.11
N ILE A 121 18.11 17.63 -26.26
CA ILE A 121 17.24 16.50 -26.59
C ILE A 121 16.01 16.97 -27.36
N LEU A 122 15.41 18.08 -26.95
CA LEU A 122 14.14 18.56 -27.49
C LEU A 122 14.28 19.63 -28.59
N GLY A 123 15.48 20.19 -28.75
CA GLY A 123 15.76 21.36 -29.59
C GLY A 123 15.70 22.67 -28.82
N SER A 124 16.35 23.72 -29.35
CA SER A 124 16.44 25.03 -28.68
C SER A 124 15.19 25.88 -28.91
N GLN A 125 14.14 25.65 -28.10
CA GLN A 125 12.93 26.50 -28.04
C GLN A 125 12.41 26.52 -26.59
N SER A 126 11.68 27.58 -26.25
CA SER A 126 10.94 27.66 -24.99
C SER A 126 9.72 26.73 -25.06
N TRP A 127 9.82 25.56 -24.42
CA TRP A 127 8.77 24.55 -24.44
C TRP A 127 7.88 24.62 -23.20
N ILE A 128 6.57 24.58 -23.43
CA ILE A 128 5.65 24.12 -22.42
C ILE A 128 5.72 22.59 -22.42
N LEU A 129 6.04 21.97 -21.28
CA LEU A 129 6.25 20.52 -21.19
C LEU A 129 4.93 19.78 -21.34
N THR A 130 4.74 19.10 -22.48
CA THR A 130 3.61 18.21 -22.71
C THR A 130 3.94 16.77 -22.30
N SER A 131 2.93 15.89 -22.28
CA SER A 131 3.12 14.46 -21.96
C SER A 131 4.08 13.80 -22.96
N GLU A 132 3.94 14.09 -24.25
CA GLU A 132 4.78 13.55 -25.32
C GLU A 132 6.22 14.06 -25.21
N LEU A 133 6.40 15.36 -24.90
CA LEU A 133 7.74 15.94 -24.68
C LEU A 133 8.41 15.36 -23.44
N LEU A 134 7.65 15.12 -22.35
CA LEU A 134 8.16 14.45 -21.15
C LEU A 134 8.61 13.04 -21.49
N GLY A 135 7.78 12.24 -22.18
CA GLY A 135 8.16 10.89 -22.62
C GLY A 135 9.43 10.87 -23.44
N ARG A 136 9.53 11.76 -24.45
CA ARG A 136 10.73 11.91 -25.28
C ARG A 136 11.97 12.31 -24.47
N LEU A 137 11.80 13.20 -23.50
CA LEU A 137 12.88 13.64 -22.63
C LEU A 137 13.41 12.51 -21.74
N LEU A 138 12.51 11.71 -21.17
CA LEU A 138 12.87 10.57 -20.32
C LEU A 138 13.49 9.42 -21.16
N GLU A 139 12.95 9.13 -22.35
CA GLU A 139 13.49 8.09 -23.22
C GLU A 139 14.92 8.43 -23.64
N LYS A 140 15.14 9.63 -24.20
CA LYS A 140 16.44 10.05 -24.72
C LYS A 140 17.44 10.43 -23.61
N GLY A 141 16.96 10.98 -22.51
CA GLY A 141 17.80 11.44 -21.39
C GLY A 141 18.20 10.33 -20.44
N TYR A 142 17.34 9.33 -20.22
CA TYR A 142 17.58 8.25 -19.27
C TYR A 142 17.56 6.87 -19.90
N VAL A 143 16.45 6.46 -20.53
CA VAL A 143 16.21 5.06 -20.89
C VAL A 143 17.20 4.54 -21.89
N GLU A 144 17.39 5.24 -23.02
CA GLU A 144 18.36 4.82 -24.05
C GLU A 144 19.80 4.75 -23.52
N PRO A 145 20.31 5.77 -22.80
CA PRO A 145 21.64 5.71 -22.19
C PRO A 145 21.79 4.56 -21.19
N LEU A 146 20.78 4.35 -20.32
CA LEU A 146 20.80 3.30 -19.31
C LEU A 146 20.76 1.90 -19.92
N LYS A 147 19.90 1.66 -20.91
CA LYS A 147 19.89 0.39 -21.65
C LYS A 147 21.24 0.05 -22.28
N LYS A 148 21.92 1.07 -22.82
CA LYS A 148 23.25 0.91 -23.42
C LYS A 148 24.35 0.64 -22.39
N GLN A 149 24.31 1.35 -21.26
CA GLN A 149 25.34 1.26 -20.23
C GLN A 149 25.14 0.04 -19.31
N TYR A 150 23.88 -0.34 -19.06
CA TYR A 150 23.51 -1.41 -18.13
C TYR A 150 22.57 -2.43 -18.78
N PRO A 151 23.06 -3.19 -19.76
CA PRO A 151 22.24 -4.16 -20.47
C PRO A 151 21.68 -5.22 -19.52
N GLY A 152 20.40 -5.61 -19.73
CA GLY A 152 19.72 -6.62 -18.90
C GLY A 152 19.09 -6.12 -17.59
N ARG A 153 19.27 -4.84 -17.22
CA ARG A 153 18.56 -4.26 -16.08
C ARG A 153 17.10 -3.96 -16.45
N LYS A 154 16.20 -4.18 -15.49
CA LYS A 154 14.79 -3.81 -15.65
C LYS A 154 14.63 -2.31 -15.40
N ILE A 155 14.06 -1.59 -16.36
CA ILE A 155 13.88 -0.13 -16.28
C ILE A 155 12.40 0.17 -16.38
N ALA A 156 11.92 1.07 -15.52
CA ALA A 156 10.57 1.60 -15.56
C ALA A 156 10.57 3.09 -15.21
N VAL A 157 9.52 3.79 -15.66
CA VAL A 157 9.24 5.18 -15.27
C VAL A 157 8.09 5.20 -14.27
N ILE A 158 8.20 6.05 -13.25
CA ILE A 158 7.12 6.36 -12.31
C ILE A 158 6.76 7.84 -12.49
N LEU A 159 5.56 8.10 -12.99
CA LEU A 159 4.96 9.43 -12.98
C LEU A 159 4.30 9.66 -11.63
N ASN A 160 5.00 10.39 -10.76
CA ASN A 160 4.52 10.75 -9.43
C ASN A 160 3.55 11.94 -9.48
N GLN A 161 2.71 12.12 -8.44
CA GLN A 161 1.74 13.21 -8.34
C GLN A 161 0.62 13.11 -9.40
N GLN A 162 0.14 11.91 -9.71
CA GLN A 162 -0.98 11.69 -10.63
C GLN A 162 -2.27 12.41 -10.17
N ASP A 163 -2.39 12.65 -8.87
CA ASP A 163 -3.46 13.41 -8.21
C ASP A 163 -3.60 14.85 -8.73
N LEU A 164 -2.57 15.39 -9.38
CA LEU A 164 -2.61 16.70 -10.03
C LEU A 164 -3.16 16.68 -11.48
N LEU A 165 -3.53 15.51 -11.98
CA LEU A 165 -3.97 15.32 -13.36
C LEU A 165 -5.48 15.01 -13.42
N ASP A 166 -6.19 15.68 -14.31
CA ASP A 166 -7.62 15.41 -14.56
C ASP A 166 -7.85 14.02 -15.20
N GLU A 167 -6.96 13.61 -16.13
CA GLU A 167 -7.03 12.35 -16.89
C GLU A 167 -5.69 11.59 -16.81
N PRO A 168 -5.31 11.01 -15.64
CA PRO A 168 -3.97 10.43 -15.45
C PRO A 168 -3.65 9.29 -16.40
N GLU A 169 -4.59 8.38 -16.70
CA GLU A 169 -4.36 7.28 -17.64
C GLU A 169 -4.09 7.78 -19.06
N ARG A 170 -4.83 8.79 -19.53
CA ARG A 170 -4.59 9.40 -20.83
C ARG A 170 -3.22 10.08 -20.94
N VAL A 171 -2.80 10.74 -19.85
CA VAL A 171 -1.43 11.32 -19.76
C VAL A 171 -0.38 10.22 -19.84
N LYS A 172 -0.57 9.13 -19.09
CA LYS A 172 0.32 7.96 -19.14
C LYS A 172 0.42 7.38 -20.54
N GLU A 173 -0.70 7.10 -21.21
CA GLU A 173 -0.75 6.59 -22.58
C GLU A 173 0.08 7.47 -23.53
N LYS A 174 -0.06 8.79 -23.45
CA LYS A 174 0.70 9.72 -24.28
C LYS A 174 2.21 9.67 -23.99
N ILE A 175 2.61 9.54 -22.72
CA ILE A 175 4.02 9.36 -22.35
C ILE A 175 4.53 8.03 -22.94
N GLU A 176 3.77 6.95 -22.80
CA GLU A 176 4.13 5.61 -23.27
C GLU A 176 4.32 5.54 -24.80
N THR A 177 3.62 6.38 -25.59
CA THR A 177 3.88 6.45 -27.05
C THR A 177 5.31 6.83 -27.40
N GLN A 178 6.04 7.47 -26.49
CA GLN A 178 7.41 7.92 -26.66
C GLN A 178 8.43 7.05 -25.91
N MET A 179 7.97 6.00 -25.21
CA MET A 179 8.78 5.22 -24.28
C MET A 179 8.95 3.78 -24.78
N SER A 180 10.09 3.20 -24.47
CA SER A 180 10.41 1.78 -24.74
C SER A 180 10.43 0.92 -23.45
N VAL A 181 9.89 1.48 -22.35
CA VAL A 181 9.76 0.88 -21.03
C VAL A 181 8.40 1.23 -20.43
N PRO A 182 7.86 0.43 -19.49
CA PRO A 182 6.57 0.70 -18.88
C PRO A 182 6.59 1.99 -18.04
N VAL A 183 5.43 2.66 -18.00
CA VAL A 183 5.17 3.83 -17.15
C VAL A 183 4.13 3.47 -16.11
N PHE A 184 4.43 3.74 -14.84
CA PHE A 184 3.52 3.55 -13.73
C PHE A 184 3.09 4.90 -13.17
N LEU A 185 1.81 5.02 -12.86
CA LEU A 185 1.28 6.18 -12.15
C LEU A 185 1.44 6.00 -10.65
N HIS A 186 1.73 7.09 -9.94
CA HIS A 186 1.84 7.11 -8.50
C HIS A 186 1.26 8.41 -7.93
N SER A 187 0.45 8.29 -6.87
CA SER A 187 -0.07 9.41 -6.10
C SER A 187 0.54 9.46 -4.71
N ARG A 188 0.81 10.66 -4.21
CA ARG A 188 1.19 10.86 -2.82
C ARG A 188 -0.01 10.62 -1.90
N GLU A 189 -1.22 11.01 -2.32
CA GLU A 189 -2.44 10.84 -1.55
C GLU A 189 -2.77 9.36 -1.29
N GLU A 190 -2.51 8.45 -2.26
CA GLU A 190 -2.69 7.01 -2.04
C GLU A 190 -1.80 6.46 -0.92
N ARG A 191 -0.64 7.10 -0.65
CA ARG A 191 0.25 6.73 0.47
C ARG A 191 -0.10 7.40 1.79
N GLU A 192 -0.95 8.41 1.79
CA GLU A 192 -1.36 9.10 3.02
C GLU A 192 -2.44 8.33 3.79
N LYS A 193 -3.05 7.33 3.17
CA LYS A 193 -4.09 6.50 3.78
C LYS A 193 -3.50 5.21 4.33
N CYS A 194 -3.80 4.95 5.60
CA CYS A 194 -3.33 3.79 6.33
C CYS A 194 -4.51 2.84 6.54
N ILE A 195 -4.57 1.76 5.79
CA ILE A 195 -5.67 0.80 5.86
C ILE A 195 -5.34 -0.30 6.89
N HIS A 196 -6.22 -0.49 7.86
CA HIS A 196 -6.18 -1.59 8.81
C HIS A 196 -7.31 -2.55 8.52
N MET A 197 -7.01 -3.78 8.14
CA MET A 197 -8.00 -4.85 7.99
C MET A 197 -8.20 -5.57 9.31
N ILE A 198 -9.47 -5.78 9.69
CA ILE A 198 -9.86 -6.45 10.92
C ILE A 198 -10.81 -7.58 10.58
N LEU A 199 -10.39 -8.83 10.81
CA LEU A 199 -11.19 -10.02 10.59
C LEU A 199 -11.87 -10.45 11.90
N LEU A 200 -13.19 -10.40 11.93
CA LEU A 200 -14.01 -10.79 13.06
C LEU A 200 -14.36 -12.28 12.97
N ALA A 201 -13.78 -13.09 13.85
CA ALA A 201 -13.89 -14.54 13.88
C ALA A 201 -14.30 -15.06 15.28
N ALA A 202 -15.21 -14.32 15.99
CA ALA A 202 -15.60 -14.63 17.35
C ALA A 202 -17.10 -14.93 17.52
N GLY A 203 -17.85 -15.18 16.44
CA GLY A 203 -19.28 -15.49 16.45
C GLY A 203 -19.59 -16.83 17.12
N PHE A 204 -20.67 -16.93 17.92
CA PHE A 204 -21.05 -18.13 18.67
C PHE A 204 -21.66 -19.25 17.84
N SER A 205 -22.00 -19.04 16.58
CA SER A 205 -22.62 -20.07 15.71
C SER A 205 -23.86 -20.78 16.35
N ARG A 206 -24.65 -20.08 17.19
CA ARG A 206 -25.73 -20.65 18.02
C ARG A 206 -26.74 -21.52 17.26
N ARG A 207 -26.99 -21.18 15.98
CA ARG A 207 -27.92 -21.92 15.10
C ARG A 207 -27.30 -23.16 14.45
N PHE A 208 -25.96 -23.22 14.43
CA PHE A 208 -25.22 -24.27 13.75
C PHE A 208 -24.96 -25.50 14.62
N GLY A 209 -25.10 -25.36 15.96
CA GLY A 209 -24.88 -26.45 16.94
C GLY A 209 -23.41 -26.73 17.26
N GLU A 210 -22.49 -26.26 16.47
CA GLU A 210 -21.03 -26.34 16.63
C GLU A 210 -20.36 -25.06 16.08
N ASN A 211 -19.05 -24.91 16.21
CA ASN A 211 -18.34 -23.73 15.67
C ASN A 211 -18.33 -23.75 14.15
N LYS A 212 -19.21 -22.98 13.50
CA LYS A 212 -19.31 -22.93 12.03
C LYS A 212 -18.01 -22.49 11.34
N LEU A 213 -17.19 -21.69 12.01
CA LEU A 213 -15.93 -21.18 11.42
C LEU A 213 -14.90 -22.29 11.20
N LEU A 214 -14.96 -23.36 12.00
CA LEU A 214 -14.12 -24.55 11.84
C LEU A 214 -14.70 -25.56 10.86
N TYR A 215 -15.96 -25.39 10.45
CA TYR A 215 -16.60 -26.31 9.51
C TYR A 215 -15.91 -26.28 8.14
N PRO A 216 -15.64 -27.46 7.53
CA PRO A 216 -14.97 -27.53 6.25
C PRO A 216 -15.88 -27.09 5.10
N VAL A 217 -15.54 -25.99 4.45
CA VAL A 217 -16.13 -25.55 3.19
C VAL A 217 -15.16 -25.92 2.08
N LYS A 218 -15.58 -26.80 1.15
CA LYS A 218 -14.70 -27.33 0.10
C LYS A 218 -13.34 -27.86 0.64
N GLY A 219 -13.40 -28.60 1.76
CA GLY A 219 -12.23 -29.24 2.37
C GLY A 219 -11.32 -28.36 3.22
N LYS A 220 -11.64 -27.06 3.40
CA LYS A 220 -10.87 -26.11 4.20
C LYS A 220 -11.76 -25.42 5.23
N PRO A 221 -11.34 -25.23 6.51
CA PRO A 221 -12.08 -24.47 7.51
C PRO A 221 -12.56 -23.11 6.99
N MET A 222 -13.81 -22.76 7.28
CA MET A 222 -14.48 -21.59 6.71
C MET A 222 -13.69 -20.28 6.90
N TYR A 223 -13.19 -20.03 8.11
CA TYR A 223 -12.46 -18.80 8.41
C TYR A 223 -11.17 -18.62 7.60
N LEU A 224 -10.53 -19.73 7.20
CA LEU A 224 -9.29 -19.69 6.42
C LEU A 224 -9.48 -19.10 5.02
N TRP A 225 -10.68 -19.26 4.43
CA TRP A 225 -10.97 -18.70 3.11
C TRP A 225 -10.82 -17.17 3.08
N THR A 226 -11.36 -16.49 4.11
CA THR A 226 -11.27 -15.04 4.21
C THR A 226 -9.89 -14.62 4.72
N MET A 227 -9.35 -15.31 5.73
CA MET A 227 -8.06 -14.98 6.33
C MET A 227 -6.92 -14.97 5.30
N GLU A 228 -6.79 -16.02 4.48
CA GLU A 228 -5.74 -16.13 3.46
C GLU A 228 -5.83 -15.03 2.40
N LYS A 229 -7.05 -14.70 1.93
CA LYS A 229 -7.25 -13.60 0.97
C LYS A 229 -6.81 -12.25 1.53
N LEU A 230 -7.12 -11.99 2.82
CA LEU A 230 -6.71 -10.75 3.48
C LEU A 230 -5.21 -10.71 3.73
N GLU A 231 -4.58 -11.84 4.04
CA GLU A 231 -3.13 -11.95 4.15
C GLU A 231 -2.44 -11.66 2.81
N GLU A 232 -2.96 -12.22 1.71
CA GLU A 232 -2.45 -11.91 0.37
C GLU A 232 -2.58 -10.43 0.04
N LEU A 233 -3.74 -9.81 0.27
CA LEU A 233 -3.95 -8.38 0.06
C LEU A 233 -3.00 -7.52 0.92
N GLN A 234 -2.72 -7.92 2.16
CA GLN A 234 -1.74 -7.24 2.99
C GLN A 234 -0.32 -7.35 2.39
N LYS A 235 0.09 -8.54 1.93
CA LYS A 235 1.39 -8.76 1.27
C LYS A 235 1.53 -7.97 -0.04
N GLU A 236 0.43 -7.78 -0.76
CA GLU A 236 0.36 -6.96 -1.98
C GLU A 236 0.33 -5.45 -1.69
N GLY A 237 0.27 -5.03 -0.42
CA GLY A 237 0.35 -3.63 -0.01
C GLY A 237 -0.99 -2.90 0.08
N PHE A 238 -2.13 -3.59 -0.07
CA PHE A 238 -3.46 -3.00 0.09
C PHE A 238 -3.78 -2.61 1.53
N ALA A 239 -3.13 -3.23 2.52
CA ALA A 239 -3.32 -2.91 3.92
C ALA A 239 -2.01 -2.78 4.69
N HIS A 240 -2.00 -1.85 5.65
CA HIS A 240 -0.89 -1.62 6.56
C HIS A 240 -0.80 -2.70 7.65
N SER A 241 -1.95 -3.19 8.10
CA SER A 241 -2.02 -4.29 9.06
C SER A 241 -3.25 -5.16 8.85
N LEU A 242 -3.13 -6.41 9.29
CA LEU A 242 -4.24 -7.35 9.42
C LEU A 242 -4.30 -7.85 10.86
N VAL A 243 -5.47 -7.68 11.50
CA VAL A 243 -5.76 -8.14 12.86
C VAL A 243 -6.90 -9.14 12.80
N LEU A 244 -6.71 -10.33 13.37
CA LEU A 244 -7.77 -11.31 13.56
C LEU A 244 -8.24 -11.28 15.02
N VAL A 245 -9.56 -11.23 15.23
CA VAL A 245 -10.17 -11.27 16.56
C VAL A 245 -11.03 -12.52 16.69
N SER A 246 -10.71 -13.39 17.65
CA SER A 246 -11.46 -14.63 17.90
C SER A 246 -11.57 -14.94 19.37
N GLN A 247 -12.57 -15.76 19.76
CA GLN A 247 -12.66 -16.40 21.06
C GLN A 247 -12.10 -17.84 21.04
N TYR A 248 -11.82 -18.37 19.86
CA TYR A 248 -11.43 -19.77 19.65
C TYR A 248 -9.92 -19.90 19.55
N GLU A 249 -9.35 -20.62 20.51
CA GLU A 249 -7.89 -20.81 20.60
C GLU A 249 -7.29 -21.47 19.34
N GLU A 250 -8.00 -22.36 18.70
CA GLU A 250 -7.56 -23.03 17.48
C GLU A 250 -7.35 -22.02 16.33
N ILE A 251 -8.30 -21.07 16.18
CA ILE A 251 -8.21 -20.02 15.17
C ILE A 251 -7.07 -19.05 15.49
N LEU A 252 -6.91 -18.70 16.78
CA LEU A 252 -5.85 -17.80 17.25
C LEU A 252 -4.46 -18.42 17.03
N LYS A 253 -4.29 -19.71 17.35
CA LYS A 253 -3.01 -20.42 17.13
C LYS A 253 -2.63 -20.48 15.65
N GLU A 254 -3.58 -20.82 14.79
CA GLU A 254 -3.33 -20.90 13.36
C GLU A 254 -2.95 -19.50 12.79
N ALA A 255 -3.70 -18.45 13.14
CA ALA A 255 -3.38 -17.10 12.70
C ALA A 255 -1.96 -16.65 13.16
N ARG A 256 -1.60 -16.94 14.42
CA ARG A 256 -0.25 -16.65 14.93
C ARG A 256 0.83 -17.46 14.23
N ARG A 257 0.56 -18.73 13.89
CA ARG A 257 1.47 -19.60 13.13
C ARG A 257 1.77 -19.02 11.74
N GLN A 258 0.80 -18.36 11.12
CA GLN A 258 0.97 -17.64 9.85
C GLN A 258 1.55 -16.23 10.01
N GLY A 259 1.93 -15.83 11.23
CA GLY A 259 2.54 -14.52 11.50
C GLY A 259 1.55 -13.36 11.62
N LEU A 260 0.25 -13.64 11.70
CA LEU A 260 -0.77 -12.60 11.84
C LEU A 260 -0.91 -12.12 13.29
N THR A 261 -1.32 -10.88 13.46
CA THR A 261 -1.73 -10.36 14.77
C THR A 261 -3.10 -10.93 15.14
N ALA A 262 -3.12 -11.90 16.04
CA ALA A 262 -4.33 -12.55 16.51
C ALA A 262 -4.61 -12.21 17.99
N VAL A 263 -5.80 -11.65 18.25
CA VAL A 263 -6.20 -11.14 19.56
C VAL A 263 -7.45 -11.88 20.04
N GLU A 264 -7.39 -12.34 21.29
CA GLU A 264 -8.52 -13.01 21.94
C GLU A 264 -9.62 -12.01 22.32
N ASN A 265 -10.86 -12.41 22.08
CA ASN A 265 -12.04 -11.75 22.67
C ASN A 265 -12.63 -12.62 23.79
N PRO A 266 -12.27 -12.39 25.05
CA PRO A 266 -12.78 -13.16 26.19
C PRO A 266 -14.24 -12.82 26.53
N HIS A 267 -14.81 -11.79 25.90
CA HIS A 267 -16.16 -11.26 26.14
C HIS A 267 -17.03 -11.27 24.89
N SER A 268 -16.88 -12.29 24.05
CA SER A 268 -17.63 -12.43 22.80
C SER A 268 -19.16 -12.55 23.03
N GLU A 269 -19.58 -12.97 24.24
CA GLU A 269 -20.97 -12.98 24.68
C GLU A 269 -21.63 -11.60 24.67
N ARG A 270 -20.82 -10.52 24.70
CA ARG A 270 -21.29 -9.13 24.61
C ARG A 270 -21.64 -8.73 23.16
N GLY A 271 -21.58 -9.64 22.22
CA GLY A 271 -21.93 -9.42 20.82
C GLY A 271 -20.79 -8.89 19.96
N ILE A 272 -21.09 -8.66 18.67
CA ILE A 272 -20.10 -8.28 17.66
C ILE A 272 -19.36 -6.97 17.99
N SER A 273 -19.99 -6.05 18.72
CA SER A 273 -19.39 -4.78 19.14
C SER A 273 -18.11 -4.98 19.95
N SER A 274 -18.06 -6.01 20.82
CA SER A 274 -16.87 -6.31 21.62
C SER A 274 -15.67 -6.71 20.73
N SER A 275 -15.90 -7.56 19.73
CA SER A 275 -14.85 -7.97 18.77
C SER A 275 -14.35 -6.81 17.92
N LEU A 276 -15.28 -5.95 17.47
CA LEU A 276 -14.94 -4.74 16.70
C LEU A 276 -14.05 -3.81 17.52
N GLN A 277 -14.40 -3.54 18.79
CA GLN A 277 -13.62 -2.68 19.68
C GLN A 277 -12.23 -3.24 19.99
N ILE A 278 -12.12 -4.55 20.21
CA ILE A 278 -10.83 -5.23 20.42
C ILE A 278 -9.95 -5.10 19.18
N GLY A 279 -10.51 -5.33 18.00
CA GLY A 279 -9.81 -5.19 16.73
C GLY A 279 -9.30 -3.77 16.51
N LEU A 280 -10.11 -2.74 16.77
CA LEU A 280 -9.70 -1.33 16.72
C LEU A 280 -8.55 -1.02 17.67
N LYS A 281 -8.63 -1.48 18.94
CA LYS A 281 -7.56 -1.27 19.92
C LYS A 281 -6.26 -1.94 19.50
N ALA A 282 -6.33 -3.15 18.95
CA ALA A 282 -5.17 -3.88 18.47
C ALA A 282 -4.53 -3.21 17.26
N SER A 283 -5.34 -2.71 16.32
CA SER A 283 -4.85 -2.02 15.12
C SER A 283 -4.12 -0.70 15.43
N LYS A 284 -4.48 0.00 16.52
CA LYS A 284 -3.79 1.23 16.96
C LYS A 284 -2.32 1.04 17.32
N ARG A 285 -1.86 -0.20 17.52
CA ARG A 285 -0.44 -0.51 17.75
C ARG A 285 0.42 -0.30 16.50
N PHE A 286 -0.19 -0.31 15.31
CA PHE A 286 0.48 -0.07 14.05
C PHE A 286 0.42 1.43 13.73
N SER A 287 1.55 2.12 13.88
CA SER A 287 1.64 3.55 13.64
C SER A 287 1.41 3.91 12.18
N CYS A 288 0.47 4.79 11.93
CA CYS A 288 0.24 5.36 10.59
C CYS A 288 1.15 6.53 10.26
N GLN A 289 2.03 6.95 11.17
CA GLN A 289 3.04 8.00 10.96
C GLN A 289 2.46 9.31 10.36
N GLY A 290 1.33 9.78 10.89
CA GLY A 290 0.67 11.01 10.44
C GLY A 290 -0.20 10.87 9.19
N ARG A 291 -0.39 9.64 8.70
CA ARG A 291 -1.36 9.33 7.62
C ARG A 291 -2.75 9.14 8.21
N GLU A 292 -3.79 9.46 7.43
CA GLU A 292 -5.17 9.16 7.77
C GLU A 292 -5.37 7.64 7.91
N ALA A 293 -5.96 7.21 9.04
CA ALA A 293 -6.23 5.80 9.28
C ALA A 293 -7.67 5.43 8.91
N TYR A 294 -7.79 4.28 8.23
CA TYR A 294 -9.06 3.65 7.88
C TYR A 294 -9.10 2.22 8.44
N TYR A 295 -10.24 1.83 8.96
CA TYR A 295 -10.46 0.51 9.56
C TYR A 295 -11.51 -0.24 8.78
N MET A 296 -11.12 -1.35 8.16
CA MET A 296 -11.98 -2.18 7.31
C MET A 296 -12.31 -3.48 8.02
N PHE A 297 -13.59 -3.72 8.25
CA PHE A 297 -14.09 -4.87 9.00
C PHE A 297 -14.62 -5.94 8.09
N PHE A 298 -14.12 -7.15 8.30
CA PHE A 298 -14.53 -8.38 7.63
C PHE A 298 -15.14 -9.34 8.64
N VAL A 299 -16.03 -10.20 8.16
CA VAL A 299 -16.57 -11.34 8.92
C VAL A 299 -16.02 -12.65 8.36
N ALA A 300 -15.72 -13.61 9.24
CA ALA A 300 -15.06 -14.83 8.85
C ALA A 300 -15.99 -15.90 8.24
N ASP A 301 -17.30 -15.62 8.18
CA ASP A 301 -18.34 -16.50 7.66
C ASP A 301 -18.81 -16.18 6.24
N GLN A 302 -18.03 -15.36 5.50
CA GLN A 302 -18.21 -15.07 4.09
C GLN A 302 -17.07 -15.67 3.24
N PRO A 303 -17.00 -17.02 3.09
CA PRO A 303 -15.88 -17.70 2.46
C PRO A 303 -15.76 -17.43 0.95
N PHE A 304 -16.83 -16.97 0.30
CA PHE A 304 -16.89 -16.79 -1.16
C PHE A 304 -16.59 -15.37 -1.62
N LEU A 305 -16.41 -14.40 -0.70
CA LEU A 305 -15.96 -13.07 -1.03
C LEU A 305 -14.62 -13.14 -1.78
N GLN A 306 -14.53 -12.55 -2.97
CA GLN A 306 -13.35 -12.64 -3.83
C GLN A 306 -12.30 -11.60 -3.46
N LYS A 307 -11.03 -11.99 -3.53
CA LYS A 307 -9.89 -11.08 -3.32
C LYS A 307 -9.92 -9.89 -4.28
N LYS A 308 -10.23 -10.14 -5.56
CA LYS A 308 -10.35 -9.11 -6.57
C LYS A 308 -11.43 -8.09 -6.20
N THR A 309 -12.60 -8.54 -5.78
CA THR A 309 -13.73 -7.68 -5.38
C THR A 309 -13.36 -6.79 -4.19
N ILE A 310 -12.58 -7.31 -3.23
CA ILE A 310 -12.07 -6.52 -2.10
C ILE A 310 -11.11 -5.42 -2.59
N GLY A 311 -10.18 -5.75 -3.48
CA GLY A 311 -9.23 -4.80 -4.06
C GLY A 311 -9.94 -3.69 -4.85
N ASP A 312 -10.83 -4.08 -5.78
CA ASP A 312 -11.61 -3.14 -6.60
C ASP A 312 -12.47 -2.20 -5.72
N PHE A 313 -13.11 -2.74 -4.67
CA PHE A 313 -13.86 -1.93 -3.70
C PHE A 313 -12.96 -0.92 -3.00
N LEU A 314 -11.81 -1.35 -2.50
CA LEU A 314 -10.90 -0.46 -1.77
C LEU A 314 -10.40 0.66 -2.68
N GLU A 315 -9.99 0.36 -3.89
CA GLU A 315 -9.56 1.37 -4.86
C GLU A 315 -10.67 2.37 -5.21
N ALA A 316 -11.89 1.87 -5.47
CA ALA A 316 -13.02 2.73 -5.77
C ALA A 316 -13.42 3.61 -4.57
N PHE A 317 -13.40 3.04 -3.35
CA PHE A 317 -13.65 3.78 -2.12
C PHE A 317 -12.63 4.91 -1.91
N LEU A 318 -11.35 4.63 -2.06
CA LEU A 318 -10.28 5.62 -1.86
C LEU A 318 -10.39 6.78 -2.86
N LYS A 319 -10.85 6.51 -4.10
CA LYS A 319 -11.11 7.52 -5.14
C LYS A 319 -12.38 8.34 -4.87
N SER A 320 -13.35 7.81 -4.10
CA SER A 320 -14.64 8.48 -3.85
C SER A 320 -14.54 9.71 -2.96
N GLY A 321 -13.45 9.86 -2.19
CA GLY A 321 -13.30 10.91 -1.17
C GLY A 321 -14.24 10.79 0.03
N LYS A 322 -15.05 9.72 0.10
CA LYS A 322 -15.96 9.44 1.22
C LYS A 322 -15.20 8.86 2.41
N LYS A 323 -15.79 8.99 3.60
CA LYS A 323 -15.18 8.55 4.86
C LYS A 323 -15.70 7.20 5.36
N ILE A 324 -16.78 6.69 4.78
CA ILE A 324 -17.34 5.36 5.06
C ILE A 324 -17.51 4.66 3.73
N GLY A 325 -17.09 3.40 3.62
CA GLY A 325 -17.34 2.56 2.47
C GLY A 325 -18.05 1.28 2.86
N CYS A 326 -18.94 0.80 2.00
CA CYS A 326 -19.71 -0.42 2.25
C CYS A 326 -19.94 -1.17 0.95
N MET A 327 -19.66 -2.48 0.92
CA MET A 327 -20.15 -3.32 -0.16
C MET A 327 -21.68 -3.45 -0.07
N SER A 328 -22.34 -3.51 -1.20
CA SER A 328 -23.80 -3.65 -1.28
C SER A 328 -24.21 -4.57 -2.43
N TYR A 329 -25.39 -5.16 -2.26
CA TYR A 329 -26.08 -5.87 -3.33
C TYR A 329 -27.53 -5.41 -3.37
N GLN A 330 -27.99 -4.96 -4.53
CA GLN A 330 -29.34 -4.39 -4.74
C GLN A 330 -29.66 -3.33 -3.66
N LYS A 331 -28.71 -2.42 -3.41
CA LYS A 331 -28.79 -1.35 -2.41
C LYS A 331 -28.87 -1.83 -0.93
N THR A 332 -28.72 -3.12 -0.70
CA THR A 332 -28.66 -3.68 0.65
C THR A 332 -27.20 -3.71 1.15
N PRO A 333 -26.88 -2.99 2.27
CA PRO A 333 -25.53 -2.97 2.80
C PRO A 333 -25.05 -4.33 3.29
N GLY A 334 -23.85 -4.75 2.85
CA GLY A 334 -23.16 -5.98 3.24
C GLY A 334 -21.89 -5.74 4.06
N ASN A 335 -21.03 -6.75 4.13
CA ASN A 335 -19.64 -6.65 4.58
C ASN A 335 -18.73 -6.90 3.37
N PRO A 336 -17.49 -6.38 3.37
CA PRO A 336 -16.88 -5.53 4.40
C PRO A 336 -17.40 -4.09 4.44
N VAL A 337 -17.18 -3.45 5.58
CA VAL A 337 -17.42 -2.02 5.80
C VAL A 337 -16.13 -1.36 6.24
N ILE A 338 -15.78 -0.21 5.67
CA ILE A 338 -14.58 0.57 6.01
C ILE A 338 -14.97 1.93 6.59
N PHE A 339 -14.24 2.38 7.61
CA PHE A 339 -14.47 3.66 8.30
C PHE A 339 -13.16 4.44 8.43
N HIS A 340 -13.24 5.75 8.18
CA HIS A 340 -12.19 6.69 8.55
C HIS A 340 -12.05 6.76 10.09
N GLU A 341 -10.86 7.09 10.59
CA GLU A 341 -10.54 7.16 12.02
C GLU A 341 -11.42 8.13 12.81
N SER A 342 -12.01 9.15 12.17
CA SER A 342 -12.95 10.08 12.82
C SER A 342 -14.19 9.39 13.40
N PHE A 343 -14.54 8.18 12.91
CA PHE A 343 -15.68 7.39 13.41
C PHE A 343 -15.31 6.41 14.54
N VAL A 344 -14.02 6.31 14.89
CA VAL A 344 -13.57 5.41 15.96
C VAL A 344 -14.26 5.69 17.29
N PRO A 345 -14.49 6.94 17.73
CA PRO A 345 -15.25 7.19 18.96
C PRO A 345 -16.64 6.55 18.95
N GLU A 346 -17.43 6.73 17.88
CA GLU A 346 -18.76 6.12 17.77
C GLU A 346 -18.72 4.59 17.70
N LEU A 347 -17.73 4.04 16.98
CA LEU A 347 -17.53 2.60 16.91
C LEU A 347 -17.17 2.00 18.28
N MET A 348 -16.47 2.75 19.12
CA MET A 348 -16.13 2.35 20.49
C MET A 348 -17.31 2.44 21.49
N GLU A 349 -18.39 3.14 21.13
CA GLU A 349 -19.63 3.24 21.93
C GLU A 349 -20.67 2.16 21.58
N LEU A 350 -20.43 1.37 20.52
CA LEU A 350 -21.35 0.31 20.12
C LEU A 350 -21.49 -0.76 21.23
N GLN A 351 -22.69 -1.30 21.39
CA GLN A 351 -23.02 -2.33 22.39
C GLN A 351 -23.83 -3.48 21.79
N GLY A 352 -23.66 -4.67 22.34
CA GLY A 352 -24.41 -5.85 21.97
C GLY A 352 -24.12 -6.33 20.54
N ASP A 353 -25.07 -6.94 19.90
CA ASP A 353 -24.98 -7.43 18.51
C ASP A 353 -25.12 -6.29 17.49
N THR A 354 -24.54 -5.14 17.80
CA THR A 354 -24.55 -3.97 16.94
C THR A 354 -23.18 -3.79 16.29
N GLY A 355 -23.11 -3.97 14.98
CA GLY A 355 -21.91 -3.74 14.19
C GLY A 355 -21.83 -2.35 13.57
N GLY A 356 -20.81 -2.12 12.76
CA GLY A 356 -20.55 -0.84 12.08
C GLY A 356 -21.72 -0.31 11.24
N LYS A 357 -22.62 -1.17 10.76
CA LYS A 357 -23.82 -0.77 10.00
C LYS A 357 -24.70 0.25 10.74
N ARG A 358 -24.67 0.30 12.09
CA ARG A 358 -25.41 1.31 12.86
C ARG A 358 -24.79 2.70 12.69
N VAL A 359 -23.47 2.80 12.72
CA VAL A 359 -22.76 4.07 12.47
C VAL A 359 -22.99 4.50 11.02
N LEU A 360 -22.84 3.57 10.05
CA LEU A 360 -23.11 3.83 8.64
C LEU A 360 -24.49 4.46 8.41
N LYS A 361 -25.54 3.92 9.04
CA LYS A 361 -26.92 4.43 8.90
C LYS A 361 -27.12 5.84 9.43
N ARG A 362 -26.28 6.32 10.35
CA ARG A 362 -26.34 7.69 10.90
C ARG A 362 -25.66 8.71 10.02
N HIS A 363 -24.75 8.25 9.13
CA HIS A 363 -23.87 9.09 8.32
C HIS A 363 -23.97 8.73 6.84
N MET A 364 -25.19 8.54 6.32
CA MET A 364 -25.44 8.09 4.95
C MET A 364 -24.81 9.00 3.89
N GLU A 365 -24.68 10.29 4.19
CA GLU A 365 -24.05 11.29 3.33
C GLU A 365 -22.52 11.08 3.14
N GLU A 366 -21.88 10.41 4.11
CA GLU A 366 -20.46 10.07 4.07
C GLU A 366 -20.19 8.67 3.48
N VAL A 367 -21.23 7.95 3.06
CA VAL A 367 -21.11 6.56 2.61
C VAL A 367 -20.90 6.47 1.12
N PHE A 368 -19.88 5.71 0.73
CA PHE A 368 -19.69 5.17 -0.60
C PHE A 368 -20.20 3.73 -0.64
N PHE A 369 -21.16 3.43 -1.49
CA PHE A 369 -21.65 2.09 -1.74
C PHE A 369 -21.00 1.50 -2.97
N TYR A 370 -20.36 0.36 -2.79
CA TYR A 370 -19.79 -0.43 -3.87
C TYR A 370 -20.74 -1.58 -4.20
N GLU A 371 -21.49 -1.44 -5.29
CA GLU A 371 -22.46 -2.44 -5.70
C GLU A 371 -21.76 -3.62 -6.37
N ILE A 372 -21.99 -4.83 -5.85
CA ILE A 372 -21.48 -6.07 -6.43
C ILE A 372 -22.52 -6.77 -7.27
N GLU A 373 -22.09 -7.54 -8.26
CA GLU A 373 -22.98 -8.27 -9.17
C GLU A 373 -23.43 -9.63 -8.62
N ASN A 374 -22.61 -10.27 -7.78
CA ASN A 374 -22.84 -11.62 -7.29
C ASN A 374 -23.15 -11.62 -5.79
N LEU A 375 -24.42 -11.80 -5.42
CA LEU A 375 -24.88 -11.89 -4.03
C LEU A 375 -24.10 -12.95 -3.23
N GLY A 376 -23.72 -14.07 -3.84
CA GLY A 376 -23.00 -15.16 -3.18
C GLY A 376 -21.68 -14.75 -2.53
N GLU A 377 -21.11 -13.61 -2.93
CA GLU A 377 -19.90 -13.05 -2.28
C GLU A 377 -20.20 -12.45 -0.90
N LEU A 378 -21.41 -11.93 -0.68
CA LEU A 378 -21.82 -11.29 0.59
C LEU A 378 -22.69 -12.20 1.47
N GLU A 379 -23.00 -13.40 1.01
CA GLU A 379 -23.80 -14.32 1.82
C GLU A 379 -23.01 -14.89 2.98
N ASP A 380 -23.59 -14.76 4.19
CA ASP A 380 -23.13 -15.46 5.37
C ASP A 380 -23.47 -16.96 5.22
N TRP A 381 -22.52 -17.82 5.47
CA TRP A 381 -22.73 -19.26 5.34
C TRP A 381 -23.36 -19.82 6.63
N ASP A 382 -24.67 -19.77 6.72
CA ASP A 382 -25.44 -20.10 7.94
C ASP A 382 -26.06 -21.50 7.97
N MET A 383 -26.05 -22.24 6.85
CA MET A 383 -26.65 -23.56 6.79
C MET A 383 -25.65 -24.64 6.31
N LYS A 384 -25.72 -25.82 6.94
CA LYS A 384 -25.18 -27.04 6.37
C LYS A 384 -25.96 -27.31 5.08
N LYS A 385 -25.58 -26.70 3.96
CA LYS A 385 -26.01 -27.14 2.64
C LYS A 385 -25.43 -28.56 2.50
N ASP A 386 -26.26 -29.56 2.39
CA ASP A 386 -25.85 -30.91 2.02
C ASP A 386 -24.89 -30.77 0.84
N THR A 387 -23.63 -31.11 1.08
CA THR A 387 -22.65 -31.24 -0.01
C THR A 387 -23.08 -32.52 -0.76
N GLY A 388 -24.06 -32.34 -1.65
CA GLY A 388 -24.41 -33.34 -2.63
C GLY A 388 -23.12 -33.71 -3.33
N THR A 389 -22.70 -34.94 -3.09
CA THR A 389 -21.70 -35.68 -3.86
C THR A 389 -22.07 -35.57 -5.33
N GLU A 390 -21.48 -34.63 -6.03
CA GLU A 390 -21.38 -34.75 -7.49
C GLU A 390 -20.36 -35.84 -7.77
N LYS A 391 -20.94 -36.95 -8.32
CA LYS A 391 -20.22 -38.09 -8.89
C LYS A 391 -19.44 -37.65 -10.13
#